data_f6972d651481afe6796d535608c45892
#
_entry.id   f6972d651481afe6796d535608c45892
#
_cell.length_a   1.000
_cell.length_b   1.000
_cell.length_c   1.000
_cell.angle_alpha   90.00
_cell.angle_beta   90.00
_cell.angle_gamma   90.00
#
_symmetry.space_group_name_H-M   'P 1'
#
loop_
_entity.id
_entity.type
_entity.pdbx_description
1 polymer ?
#
loop_
_entity_poly.entity_id
_entity_poly.type
_entity_poly.pdbx_seq_one_letter_code
_entity_poly.pdbx_strand_id
1 'polypeptide(L)'
;MVHVMVKVKYPPHIQEEFLKFYLSGKAPAYPPYVKRIYQWVYSDYNTKVINIYEIPDDKLIEGMKGIGKRFASYTKFKGHKYKVILMMEGSEAIKLFK
;
A
#
# COMPACT_ATOMS: atom_id res chain seq x y z
N MET A 1 13.58 1.10 -11.31
CA MET A 1 12.48 0.69 -10.41
C MET A 1 11.95 1.90 -9.66
N VAL A 2 10.65 2.03 -9.61
CA VAL A 2 9.98 3.07 -8.84
C VAL A 2 9.51 2.48 -7.53
N HIS A 3 9.62 3.23 -6.46
CA HIS A 3 9.17 2.80 -5.14
C HIS A 3 7.89 3.52 -4.74
N VAL A 4 6.95 2.77 -4.19
CA VAL A 4 5.67 3.29 -3.74
C VAL A 4 5.45 2.84 -2.30
N MET A 5 5.07 3.77 -1.43
CA MET A 5 4.71 3.47 -0.06
C MET A 5 3.20 3.53 0.09
N VAL A 6 2.61 2.52 0.69
CA VAL A 6 1.20 2.56 1.07
C VAL A 6 1.11 2.54 2.58
N LYS A 7 0.60 3.61 3.16
CA LYS A 7 0.36 3.73 4.59
C LYS A 7 -1.10 3.41 4.85
N VAL A 8 -1.33 2.47 5.77
CA VAL A 8 -2.67 2.00 6.12
C VAL A 8 -2.92 2.25 7.59
N LYS A 9 -4.16 2.59 7.91
CA LYS A 9 -4.60 2.80 9.29
C LYS A 9 -6.01 2.25 9.45
N TYR A 10 -6.24 1.45 10.49
CA TYR A 10 -7.59 1.01 10.80
C TYR A 10 -7.78 0.84 12.31
N PRO A 11 -9.03 1.05 12.80
CA PRO A 11 -9.32 0.92 14.22
C PRO A 11 -9.36 -0.54 14.68
N PRO A 12 -9.09 -0.82 15.97
CA PRO A 12 -9.06 -2.19 16.46
C PRO A 12 -10.36 -2.97 16.28
N HIS A 13 -11.50 -2.28 16.30
CA HIS A 13 -12.81 -2.96 16.26
C HIS A 13 -13.12 -3.65 14.92
N ILE A 14 -12.40 -3.32 13.84
CA ILE A 14 -12.59 -3.98 12.55
C ILE A 14 -11.50 -5.04 12.27
N GLN A 15 -10.54 -5.19 13.17
CA GLN A 15 -9.35 -6.00 12.88
C GLN A 15 -9.70 -7.46 12.53
N GLU A 16 -10.58 -8.08 13.27
CA GLU A 16 -10.94 -9.47 13.02
C GLU A 16 -11.60 -9.66 11.67
N GLU A 17 -12.60 -8.83 11.35
CA GLU A 17 -13.30 -8.90 10.07
C GLU A 17 -12.37 -8.59 8.89
N PHE A 18 -11.53 -7.58 9.07
CA PHE A 18 -10.57 -7.20 8.04
C PHE A 18 -9.57 -8.32 7.77
N LEU A 19 -9.02 -8.94 8.81
CA LEU A 19 -8.09 -10.05 8.64
C LEU A 19 -8.72 -11.25 7.95
N LYS A 20 -9.98 -11.56 8.27
CA LYS A 20 -10.71 -12.63 7.57
C LYS A 20 -10.81 -12.33 6.08
N PHE A 21 -11.13 -11.10 5.72
CA PHE A 21 -11.21 -10.70 4.32
C PHE A 21 -9.85 -10.77 3.64
N TYR A 22 -8.82 -10.24 4.30
CA TYR A 22 -7.45 -10.23 3.79
C TYR A 22 -6.96 -11.65 3.51
N LEU A 23 -7.17 -12.57 4.43
CA LEU A 23 -6.72 -13.95 4.30
C LEU A 23 -7.59 -14.79 3.35
N SER A 24 -8.78 -14.33 3.02
CA SER A 24 -9.69 -15.04 2.13
C SER A 24 -9.25 -15.06 0.67
N GLY A 25 -8.36 -14.16 0.30
CA GLY A 25 -7.93 -13.99 -1.09
C GLY A 25 -8.93 -13.29 -1.99
N LYS A 26 -10.01 -12.74 -1.44
CA LYS A 26 -11.05 -12.06 -2.23
C LYS A 26 -10.67 -10.66 -2.68
N ALA A 27 -9.69 -10.03 -2.03
CA ALA A 27 -9.22 -8.72 -2.47
C ALA A 27 -8.51 -8.85 -3.82
N PRO A 28 -8.63 -7.83 -4.70
CA PRO A 28 -7.92 -7.87 -5.99
C PRO A 28 -6.42 -8.07 -5.79
N ALA A 29 -5.84 -9.01 -6.52
CA ALA A 29 -4.42 -9.27 -6.44
C ALA A 29 -3.62 -8.14 -7.10
N TYR A 30 -2.38 -7.95 -6.64
CA TYR A 30 -1.46 -7.05 -7.33
C TYR A 30 -1.09 -7.64 -8.70
N PRO A 31 -0.84 -6.78 -9.70
CA PRO A 31 -0.20 -7.24 -10.93
C PRO A 31 1.13 -7.94 -10.60
N PRO A 32 1.52 -8.98 -11.37
CA PRO A 32 2.71 -9.77 -11.02
C PRO A 32 4.03 -8.99 -11.01
N TYR A 33 4.10 -7.85 -11.68
CA TYR A 33 5.29 -6.99 -11.68
C TYR A 33 5.35 -6.03 -10.48
N VAL A 34 4.30 -5.94 -9.66
CA VAL A 34 4.30 -5.16 -8.42
C VAL A 34 4.82 -6.06 -7.31
N LYS A 35 5.94 -5.71 -6.72
CA LYS A 35 6.56 -6.49 -5.65
C LYS A 35 6.55 -5.73 -4.35
N ARG A 36 5.97 -6.33 -3.31
CA ARG A 36 6.05 -5.77 -1.97
C ARG A 36 7.40 -6.21 -1.37
N ILE A 37 8.26 -5.23 -1.10
CA ILE A 37 9.60 -5.50 -0.57
C ILE A 37 9.68 -5.36 0.94
N TYR A 38 8.81 -4.54 1.54
CA TYR A 38 8.74 -4.37 2.99
C TYR A 38 7.31 -4.24 3.45
N GLN A 39 7.04 -4.78 4.64
CA GLN A 39 5.78 -4.57 5.34
C GLN A 39 6.07 -4.51 6.83
N TRP A 40 5.67 -3.40 7.46
CA TRP A 40 5.75 -3.23 8.91
C TRP A 40 4.37 -2.93 9.47
N VAL A 41 4.09 -3.49 10.65
CA VAL A 41 2.82 -3.29 11.35
C VAL A 41 3.14 -2.80 12.75
N TYR A 42 2.46 -1.76 13.19
CA TYR A 42 2.58 -1.27 14.56
C TYR A 42 1.23 -0.73 15.05
N SER A 43 1.10 -0.58 16.37
CA SER A 43 -0.13 -0.10 17.00
C SER A 43 0.13 1.13 17.85
N ASP A 44 -0.71 2.16 17.66
CA ASP A 44 -0.71 3.38 18.47
C ASP A 44 -2.16 3.84 18.65
N TYR A 45 -2.98 3.06 19.35
CA TYR A 45 -4.44 3.12 19.42
C TYR A 45 -5.12 2.53 18.19
N ASN A 46 -4.57 2.75 16.99
CA ASN A 46 -5.00 2.12 15.75
C ASN A 46 -3.92 1.17 15.28
N THR A 47 -4.29 0.20 14.47
CA THR A 47 -3.30 -0.61 13.77
C THR A 47 -2.85 0.16 12.52
N LYS A 48 -1.55 0.29 12.37
CA LYS A 48 -0.94 0.96 11.22
C LYS A 48 -0.02 0.00 10.49
N VAL A 49 -0.08 0.07 9.16
CA VAL A 49 0.75 -0.78 8.29
C VAL A 49 1.49 0.13 7.32
N ILE A 50 2.76 -0.16 7.12
CA ILE A 50 3.56 0.50 6.09
C ILE A 50 4.02 -0.57 5.12
N ASN A 51 3.58 -0.46 3.87
CA ASN A 51 4.01 -1.34 2.79
C ASN A 51 4.86 -0.55 1.82
N ILE A 52 5.96 -1.16 1.35
CA ILE A 52 6.79 -0.56 0.32
C ILE A 52 6.84 -1.52 -0.86
N TYR A 53 6.55 -0.99 -2.04
CA TYR A 53 6.48 -1.76 -3.29
C TYR A 53 7.51 -1.25 -4.28
N GLU A 54 8.00 -2.16 -5.11
CA GLU A 54 8.78 -1.82 -6.29
C GLU A 54 7.94 -2.08 -7.52
N ILE A 55 7.96 -1.14 -8.46
CA ILE A 55 7.25 -1.23 -9.74
C ILE A 55 8.23 -0.86 -10.85
N PRO A 56 8.31 -1.64 -11.96
CA PRO A 56 9.11 -1.22 -13.11
C PRO A 56 8.64 0.12 -13.64
N ASP A 57 9.57 0.96 -14.10
CA ASP A 57 9.27 2.33 -14.53
C ASP A 57 8.19 2.39 -15.62
N ASP A 58 8.25 1.46 -16.58
CA ASP A 58 7.29 1.40 -17.69
C ASP A 58 5.92 0.83 -17.28
N LYS A 59 5.79 0.33 -16.05
CA LYS A 59 4.55 -0.25 -15.52
C LYS A 59 3.97 0.56 -14.36
N LEU A 60 4.49 1.77 -14.14
CA LEU A 60 4.10 2.57 -12.97
C LEU A 60 2.59 2.82 -12.90
N ILE A 61 1.97 3.24 -13.99
CA ILE A 61 0.55 3.59 -13.99
C ILE A 61 -0.32 2.36 -13.72
N GLU A 62 -0.06 1.26 -14.43
CA GLU A 62 -0.80 0.01 -14.22
C GLU A 62 -0.58 -0.53 -12.82
N GLY A 63 0.66 -0.44 -12.31
CA GLY A 63 0.98 -0.88 -10.96
C GLY A 63 0.25 -0.07 -9.90
N MET A 64 0.19 1.24 -10.07
CA MET A 64 -0.53 2.13 -9.14
C MET A 64 -2.04 1.83 -9.17
N LYS A 65 -2.60 1.57 -10.35
CA LYS A 65 -4.01 1.18 -10.47
C LYS A 65 -4.28 -0.14 -9.74
N GLY A 66 -3.40 -1.12 -9.88
CA GLY A 66 -3.54 -2.40 -9.21
C GLY A 66 -3.48 -2.27 -7.68
N ILE A 67 -2.55 -1.48 -7.17
CA ILE A 67 -2.45 -1.18 -5.74
C ILE A 67 -3.74 -0.48 -5.28
N GLY A 68 -4.18 0.53 -6.03
CA GLY A 68 -5.40 1.29 -5.70
C GLY A 68 -6.64 0.41 -5.63
N LYS A 69 -6.82 -0.50 -6.58
CA LYS A 69 -7.95 -1.43 -6.57
C LYS A 69 -7.95 -2.32 -5.34
N ARG A 70 -6.78 -2.84 -4.98
CA ARG A 70 -6.67 -3.71 -3.81
C ARG A 70 -7.03 -2.96 -2.53
N PHE A 71 -6.43 -1.80 -2.31
CA PHE A 71 -6.68 -1.03 -1.07
C PHE A 71 -8.06 -0.41 -1.06
N ALA A 72 -8.61 -0.03 -2.22
CA ALA A 72 -9.99 0.45 -2.29
C ALA A 72 -10.99 -0.60 -1.82
N SER A 73 -10.71 -1.89 -2.05
CA SER A 73 -11.57 -2.98 -1.58
C SER A 73 -11.65 -3.06 -0.05
N TYR A 74 -10.65 -2.51 0.66
CA TYR A 74 -10.61 -2.51 2.11
C TYR A 74 -11.42 -1.36 2.73
N THR A 75 -11.80 -0.36 1.94
CA THR A 75 -12.51 0.82 2.47
C THR A 75 -13.95 0.52 2.87
N LYS A 76 -14.47 -0.66 2.52
CA LYS A 76 -15.77 -1.11 3.02
C LYS A 76 -15.77 -1.34 4.53
N PHE A 77 -14.60 -1.53 5.14
CA PHE A 77 -14.46 -1.65 6.58
C PHE A 77 -14.39 -0.26 7.19
N LYS A 78 -15.34 0.06 8.05
CA LYS A 78 -15.46 1.40 8.63
C LYS A 78 -14.19 1.78 9.40
N GLY A 79 -13.61 2.89 9.01
CA GLY A 79 -12.39 3.40 9.64
C GLY A 79 -11.09 2.96 8.98
N HIS A 80 -11.16 2.07 7.99
CA HIS A 80 -9.98 1.68 7.22
C HIS A 80 -9.62 2.81 6.26
N LYS A 81 -8.40 3.33 6.39
CA LYS A 81 -7.89 4.42 5.55
C LYS A 81 -6.51 4.06 5.02
N TYR A 82 -6.21 4.55 3.83
CA TYR A 82 -4.90 4.33 3.24
C TYR A 82 -4.45 5.55 2.45
N LYS A 83 -3.14 5.65 2.27
CA LYS A 83 -2.50 6.66 1.40
C LYS A 83 -1.50 5.96 0.53
N VAL A 84 -1.47 6.31 -0.75
CA VAL A 84 -0.48 5.83 -1.72
C VAL A 84 0.48 6.97 -1.99
N ILE A 85 1.76 6.75 -1.71
CA ILE A 85 2.79 7.78 -1.79
C ILE A 85 3.87 7.32 -2.77
N LEU A 86 4.04 8.07 -3.85
CA LEU A 86 5.12 7.83 -4.79
C LEU A 86 6.41 8.38 -4.18
N MET A 87 7.44 7.53 -4.09
CA MET A 87 8.72 7.91 -3.51
C MET A 87 9.77 8.08 -4.59
N MET A 88 10.72 8.94 -4.30
CA MET A 88 11.86 9.21 -5.16
C MET A 88 13.13 8.96 -4.35
N GLU A 89 14.14 8.35 -4.98
CA GLU A 89 15.43 8.21 -4.32
C GLU A 89 16.03 9.57 -4.02
N GLY A 90 16.76 9.67 -2.90
CA GLY A 90 17.36 10.94 -2.47
C GLY A 90 18.24 11.59 -3.52
N SER A 91 19.02 10.78 -4.25
CA SER A 91 19.90 11.27 -5.31
C SER A 91 19.11 11.91 -6.46
N GLU A 92 17.96 11.37 -6.81
CA GLU A 92 17.09 11.94 -7.84
C GLU A 92 16.38 13.18 -7.34
N ALA A 93 15.92 13.17 -6.09
CA ALA A 93 15.29 14.33 -5.49
C ALA A 93 16.23 15.53 -5.44
N ILE A 94 17.50 15.30 -5.11
CA ILE A 94 18.51 16.36 -5.07
C ILE A 94 18.68 17.02 -6.43
N LYS A 95 18.61 16.24 -7.50
CA LYS A 95 18.72 16.78 -8.87
C LYS A 95 17.62 17.77 -9.20
N LEU A 96 16.45 17.65 -8.59
CA LEU A 96 15.33 18.57 -8.82
C LEU A 96 15.59 19.96 -8.23
N PHE A 97 16.48 20.07 -7.24
CA PHE A 97 16.77 21.33 -6.54
C PHE A 97 18.01 22.05 -7.07
N LYS A 98 18.63 21.52 -8.10
CA LYS A 98 19.82 22.15 -8.72
C LYS A 98 19.47 23.05 -9.88
#